data_2e0ab4b809e3cfda932b9acb00ba8c67
#
_entry.id   2e0ab4b809e3cfda932b9acb00ba8c67
#
_cell.length_a   1.000
_cell.length_b   1.000
_cell.length_c   1.000
_cell.angle_alpha   90.00
_cell.angle_beta   90.00
_cell.angle_gamma   90.00
#
_symmetry.space_group_name_H-M   'P 1'
#
loop_
_entity.id
_entity.type
_entity.pdbx_description
1 polymer ?
#
loop_
_entity_poly.entity_id
_entity_poly.type
_entity_poly.pdbx_seq_one_letter_code
_entity_poly.pdbx_strand_id
1 'polypeptide(L)'
;MADEQPAPDDTIDALQLFLRRASRYPLLTPAQELELARRIERGDLSAKERLVNHNLRLVVSIARRFQGVSELALLDLVQEGVVGLIRAVEKFDWRKGFRFSTYATLWIRQAIQRGMASNGRAIRLPVNVAQRERKVAAAARRLEAELGRQPSVAEIALAADLPAAQVAELRDLARSLTSLDQVVSADTDTTLGELLPSDAPLVDEQVGSLLRRETVRRSVDGLPSPGRDVIKLRFGLEADGAPLPHAQIGRQLALAPAQVRAIEREALAQLATSGDLAALADAA
;
A
#
# COMPACT_ATOMS: atom_id res chain seq x y z
N MET A 1 38.52 -29.71 0.98
CA MET A 1 37.25 -29.30 1.62
C MET A 1 36.24 -29.20 0.54
N ALA A 2 35.29 -30.14 0.52
CA ALA A 2 34.31 -30.28 -0.56
C ALA A 2 33.27 -29.15 -0.45
N ASP A 3 33.05 -28.48 -1.58
CA ASP A 3 31.96 -27.54 -1.80
C ASP A 3 30.63 -28.30 -1.64
N GLU A 4 30.00 -28.14 -0.50
CA GLU A 4 28.65 -28.63 -0.25
C GLU A 4 27.66 -27.60 -0.88
N GLN A 5 27.40 -27.79 -2.18
CA GLN A 5 26.30 -27.10 -2.84
C GLN A 5 25.01 -27.48 -2.09
N PRO A 6 24.20 -26.51 -1.62
CA PRO A 6 22.92 -26.82 -1.02
C PRO A 6 22.07 -27.55 -2.06
N ALA A 7 21.52 -28.69 -1.63
CA ALA A 7 20.60 -29.49 -2.42
C ALA A 7 19.45 -28.60 -2.94
N PRO A 8 19.01 -28.79 -4.20
CA PRO A 8 17.89 -28.02 -4.71
C PRO A 8 16.69 -28.30 -3.82
N ASP A 9 16.18 -27.22 -3.23
CA ASP A 9 14.94 -27.21 -2.45
C ASP A 9 13.85 -27.94 -3.26
N ASP A 10 13.39 -29.07 -2.76
CA ASP A 10 12.29 -29.88 -3.33
C ASP A 10 10.92 -29.18 -3.20
N THR A 11 10.91 -27.87 -3.04
CA THR A 11 9.72 -27.05 -3.17
C THR A 11 9.26 -27.12 -4.63
N ILE A 12 8.27 -27.97 -4.88
CA ILE A 12 7.62 -28.08 -6.19
C ILE A 12 7.19 -26.68 -6.57
N ASP A 13 7.89 -26.08 -7.53
CA ASP A 13 7.56 -24.75 -8.04
C ASP A 13 6.09 -24.74 -8.47
N ALA A 14 5.27 -23.93 -7.84
CA ALA A 14 3.84 -23.83 -8.09
C ALA A 14 3.54 -23.56 -9.57
N LEU A 15 4.41 -22.83 -10.26
CA LEU A 15 4.33 -22.61 -11.69
C LEU A 15 4.53 -23.93 -12.47
N GLN A 16 5.50 -24.73 -12.11
CA GLN A 16 5.72 -26.04 -12.78
C GLN A 16 4.53 -26.98 -12.58
N LEU A 17 3.97 -27.00 -11.38
CA LEU A 17 2.79 -27.81 -11.07
C LEU A 17 1.58 -27.35 -11.91
N PHE A 18 1.37 -26.05 -12.03
CA PHE A 18 0.33 -25.48 -12.89
C PHE A 18 0.55 -25.85 -14.36
N LEU A 19 1.77 -25.71 -14.88
CA LEU A 19 2.10 -26.04 -16.27
C LEU A 19 1.91 -27.54 -16.58
N ARG A 20 2.31 -28.42 -15.66
CA ARG A 20 2.06 -29.87 -15.76
C ARG A 20 0.56 -30.17 -15.82
N ARG A 21 -0.24 -29.50 -14.97
CA ARG A 21 -1.70 -29.66 -14.98
C ARG A 21 -2.32 -29.17 -16.28
N ALA A 22 -1.95 -27.98 -16.75
CA ALA A 22 -2.44 -27.40 -17.99
C ALA A 22 -2.08 -28.25 -19.22
N SER A 23 -0.94 -28.94 -19.21
CA SER A 23 -0.48 -29.81 -20.30
C SER A 23 -1.28 -31.09 -20.45
N ARG A 24 -2.00 -31.53 -19.41
CA ARG A 24 -2.84 -32.75 -19.46
C ARG A 24 -4.08 -32.59 -20.34
N TYR A 25 -4.47 -31.37 -20.64
CA TYR A 25 -5.67 -31.09 -21.43
C TYR A 25 -5.28 -30.86 -22.90
N PRO A 26 -5.69 -31.76 -23.85
CA PRO A 26 -5.43 -31.58 -25.27
C PRO A 26 -6.21 -30.41 -25.84
N LEU A 27 -5.77 -29.90 -26.99
CA LEU A 27 -6.48 -28.79 -27.68
C LEU A 27 -7.84 -29.28 -28.20
N LEU A 28 -8.85 -28.44 -28.09
CA LEU A 28 -10.18 -28.72 -28.59
C LEU A 28 -10.27 -28.51 -30.12
N THR A 29 -11.03 -29.38 -30.77
CA THR A 29 -11.43 -29.16 -32.17
C THR A 29 -12.55 -28.07 -32.24
N PRO A 30 -12.74 -27.40 -33.41
CA PRO A 30 -13.82 -26.43 -33.57
C PRO A 30 -15.21 -26.99 -33.25
N ALA A 31 -15.46 -28.25 -33.60
CA ALA A 31 -16.72 -28.92 -33.27
C ALA A 31 -16.94 -29.11 -31.77
N GLN A 32 -15.86 -29.45 -31.03
CA GLN A 32 -15.90 -29.57 -29.56
C GLN A 32 -16.08 -28.22 -28.90
N GLU A 33 -15.42 -27.14 -29.39
CA GLU A 33 -15.64 -25.78 -28.89
C GLU A 33 -17.12 -25.39 -28.99
N LEU A 34 -17.73 -25.67 -30.14
CA LEU A 34 -19.13 -25.37 -30.43
C LEU A 34 -20.09 -26.16 -29.51
N GLU A 35 -19.83 -27.47 -29.35
CA GLU A 35 -20.63 -28.34 -28.50
C GLU A 35 -20.58 -27.86 -27.04
N LEU A 36 -19.39 -27.60 -26.53
CA LEU A 36 -19.20 -27.09 -25.16
C LEU A 36 -19.89 -25.73 -24.98
N ALA A 37 -19.78 -24.82 -25.95
CA ALA A 37 -20.42 -23.51 -25.88
C ALA A 37 -21.97 -23.61 -25.80
N ARG A 38 -22.58 -24.54 -26.57
CA ARG A 38 -24.01 -24.82 -26.49
C ARG A 38 -24.44 -25.40 -25.14
N ARG A 39 -23.61 -26.24 -24.52
CA ARG A 39 -23.87 -26.79 -23.17
C ARG A 39 -23.75 -25.72 -22.10
N ILE A 40 -22.76 -24.85 -22.21
CA ILE A 40 -22.56 -23.71 -21.30
C ILE A 40 -23.76 -22.76 -21.33
N GLU A 41 -24.31 -22.48 -22.51
CA GLU A 41 -25.52 -21.65 -22.65
C GLU A 41 -26.73 -22.26 -21.90
N ARG A 42 -26.78 -23.59 -21.74
CA ARG A 42 -27.82 -24.30 -20.97
C ARG A 42 -27.50 -24.40 -19.46
N GLY A 43 -26.43 -23.75 -19.01
CA GLY A 43 -26.02 -23.72 -17.60
C GLY A 43 -25.14 -24.89 -17.15
N ASP A 44 -24.54 -25.66 -18.08
CA ASP A 44 -23.67 -26.79 -17.73
C ASP A 44 -22.31 -26.31 -17.22
N LEU A 45 -22.11 -26.38 -15.91
CA LEU A 45 -20.85 -25.99 -15.25
C LEU A 45 -19.69 -26.92 -15.60
N SER A 46 -19.95 -28.22 -15.85
CA SER A 46 -18.91 -29.16 -16.23
C SER A 46 -18.35 -28.86 -17.62
N ALA A 47 -19.21 -28.42 -18.55
CA ALA A 47 -18.80 -27.96 -19.86
C ALA A 47 -17.97 -26.66 -19.78
N LYS A 48 -18.35 -25.74 -18.88
CA LYS A 48 -17.58 -24.51 -18.60
C LYS A 48 -16.19 -24.84 -18.09
N GLU A 49 -16.09 -25.67 -17.07
CA GLU A 49 -14.80 -26.11 -16.52
C GLU A 49 -13.93 -26.78 -17.59
N ARG A 50 -14.51 -27.66 -18.40
CA ARG A 50 -13.81 -28.32 -19.49
C ARG A 50 -13.28 -27.33 -20.51
N LEU A 51 -14.08 -26.33 -20.94
CA LEU A 51 -13.66 -25.32 -21.91
C LEU A 51 -12.52 -24.46 -21.35
N VAL A 52 -12.58 -24.08 -20.06
CA VAL A 52 -11.50 -23.36 -19.37
C VAL A 52 -10.22 -24.19 -19.34
N ASN A 53 -10.28 -25.43 -18.83
CA ASN A 53 -9.10 -26.27 -18.63
C ASN A 53 -8.35 -26.54 -19.93
N HIS A 54 -9.06 -26.79 -21.03
CA HIS A 54 -8.45 -27.03 -22.34
C HIS A 54 -7.81 -25.78 -22.99
N ASN A 55 -8.13 -24.57 -22.46
CA ASN A 55 -7.57 -23.31 -22.95
C ASN A 55 -6.55 -22.67 -21.99
N LEU A 56 -6.15 -23.31 -20.89
CA LEU A 56 -5.13 -22.79 -19.97
C LEU A 56 -3.78 -22.55 -20.67
N ARG A 57 -3.42 -23.37 -21.65
CA ARG A 57 -2.19 -23.20 -22.44
C ARG A 57 -2.19 -21.89 -23.24
N LEU A 58 -3.36 -21.45 -23.73
CA LEU A 58 -3.51 -20.14 -24.39
C LEU A 58 -3.20 -19.01 -23.42
N VAL A 59 -3.70 -19.08 -22.16
CA VAL A 59 -3.41 -18.10 -21.13
C VAL A 59 -1.91 -17.98 -20.88
N VAL A 60 -1.22 -19.12 -20.68
CA VAL A 60 0.23 -19.15 -20.47
C VAL A 60 0.99 -18.52 -21.64
N SER A 61 0.59 -18.82 -22.88
CA SER A 61 1.24 -18.28 -24.07
C SER A 61 1.11 -16.76 -24.17
N ILE A 62 -0.01 -16.20 -23.73
CA ILE A 62 -0.25 -14.75 -23.69
C ILE A 62 0.49 -14.11 -22.51
N ALA A 63 0.43 -14.71 -21.31
CA ALA A 63 1.06 -14.19 -20.10
C ALA A 63 2.59 -14.07 -20.26
N ARG A 64 3.24 -15.03 -20.90
CA ARG A 64 4.69 -14.99 -21.19
C ARG A 64 5.13 -13.72 -21.94
N ARG A 65 4.26 -13.13 -22.77
CA ARG A 65 4.58 -11.89 -23.51
C ARG A 65 4.60 -10.65 -22.62
N PHE A 66 4.05 -10.74 -21.41
CA PHE A 66 4.03 -9.68 -20.42
C PHE A 66 5.09 -9.86 -19.31
N GLN A 67 5.82 -10.97 -19.35
CA GLN A 67 6.92 -11.23 -18.41
C GLN A 67 8.01 -10.18 -18.60
N GLY A 68 8.51 -9.60 -17.51
CA GLY A 68 9.50 -8.52 -17.52
C GLY A 68 8.94 -7.11 -17.79
N VAL A 69 7.64 -6.99 -18.06
CA VAL A 69 6.97 -5.67 -18.23
C VAL A 69 6.45 -5.13 -16.89
N SER A 70 6.25 -5.98 -15.90
CA SER A 70 5.83 -5.65 -14.54
C SER A 70 6.62 -6.48 -13.52
N GLU A 71 6.56 -6.08 -12.25
CA GLU A 71 7.17 -6.80 -11.12
C GLU A 71 6.41 -8.10 -10.76
N LEU A 72 5.25 -8.34 -11.39
CA LEU A 72 4.46 -9.54 -11.15
C LEU A 72 5.16 -10.80 -11.66
N ALA A 73 5.16 -11.85 -10.84
CA ALA A 73 5.62 -13.17 -11.25
C ALA A 73 4.76 -13.72 -12.40
N LEU A 74 5.35 -14.62 -13.22
CA LEU A 74 4.62 -15.21 -14.35
C LEU A 74 3.34 -15.94 -13.89
N LEU A 75 3.38 -16.59 -12.73
CA LEU A 75 2.21 -17.26 -12.17
C LEU A 75 1.06 -16.30 -11.89
N ASP A 76 1.35 -15.11 -11.35
CA ASP A 76 0.36 -14.09 -11.07
C ASP A 76 -0.26 -13.55 -12.36
N LEU A 77 0.57 -13.29 -13.38
CA LEU A 77 0.08 -12.91 -14.70
C LEU A 77 -0.84 -13.99 -15.32
N VAL A 78 -0.51 -15.26 -15.12
CA VAL A 78 -1.33 -16.40 -15.56
C VAL A 78 -2.65 -16.40 -14.80
N GLN A 79 -2.66 -16.21 -13.47
CA GLN A 79 -3.90 -16.17 -12.69
C GLN A 79 -4.83 -15.03 -13.12
N GLU A 80 -4.29 -13.84 -13.34
CA GLU A 80 -5.06 -12.72 -13.90
C GLU A 80 -5.63 -13.07 -15.29
N GLY A 81 -4.84 -13.74 -16.12
CA GLY A 81 -5.27 -14.23 -17.43
C GLY A 81 -6.38 -15.28 -17.34
N VAL A 82 -6.33 -16.19 -16.34
CA VAL A 82 -7.39 -17.18 -16.10
C VAL A 82 -8.71 -16.52 -15.75
N VAL A 83 -8.71 -15.44 -14.94
CA VAL A 83 -9.91 -14.65 -14.67
C VAL A 83 -10.49 -14.08 -15.97
N GLY A 84 -9.62 -13.58 -16.87
CA GLY A 84 -10.03 -13.14 -18.21
C GLY A 84 -10.61 -14.26 -19.08
N LEU A 85 -10.00 -15.44 -19.05
CA LEU A 85 -10.48 -16.63 -19.77
C LEU A 85 -11.88 -17.05 -19.28
N ILE A 86 -12.11 -17.08 -17.97
CA ILE A 86 -13.43 -17.42 -17.41
C ILE A 86 -14.50 -16.46 -17.91
N ARG A 87 -14.23 -15.16 -17.92
CA ARG A 87 -15.13 -14.14 -18.47
C ARG A 87 -15.37 -14.32 -19.97
N ALA A 88 -14.32 -14.70 -20.71
CA ALA A 88 -14.47 -15.01 -22.13
C ALA A 88 -15.40 -16.19 -22.37
N VAL A 89 -15.28 -17.26 -21.57
CA VAL A 89 -16.16 -18.44 -21.64
C VAL A 89 -17.61 -18.07 -21.37
N GLU A 90 -17.86 -17.20 -20.38
CA GLU A 90 -19.23 -16.76 -20.02
C GLU A 90 -19.90 -15.91 -21.10
N LYS A 91 -19.11 -15.15 -21.87
CA LYS A 91 -19.62 -14.18 -22.85
C LYS A 91 -19.43 -14.63 -24.31
N PHE A 92 -18.94 -15.83 -24.51
CA PHE A 92 -18.69 -16.34 -25.86
C PHE A 92 -19.98 -16.68 -26.59
N ASP A 93 -20.18 -16.04 -27.73
CA ASP A 93 -21.32 -16.33 -28.65
C ASP A 93 -20.82 -17.15 -29.84
N TRP A 94 -21.13 -18.45 -29.81
CA TRP A 94 -20.76 -19.41 -30.85
C TRP A 94 -21.46 -19.15 -32.20
N ARG A 95 -22.58 -18.41 -32.22
CA ARG A 95 -23.36 -18.11 -33.43
C ARG A 95 -22.60 -17.18 -34.40
N LYS A 96 -21.62 -16.46 -33.89
CA LYS A 96 -20.79 -15.54 -34.69
C LYS A 96 -19.77 -16.23 -35.59
N GLY A 97 -19.60 -17.56 -35.51
CA GLY A 97 -18.74 -18.34 -36.36
C GLY A 97 -17.22 -18.19 -36.14
N PHE A 98 -16.78 -17.39 -35.17
CA PHE A 98 -15.37 -17.22 -34.83
C PHE A 98 -14.88 -18.30 -33.88
N ARG A 99 -13.57 -18.58 -33.95
CA ARG A 99 -12.91 -19.50 -32.99
C ARG A 99 -12.93 -18.89 -31.60
N PHE A 100 -13.12 -19.74 -30.59
CA PHE A 100 -13.06 -19.33 -29.20
C PHE A 100 -11.75 -18.63 -28.84
N SER A 101 -10.62 -19.13 -29.30
CA SER A 101 -9.29 -18.58 -29.04
C SER A 101 -9.15 -17.12 -29.51
N THR A 102 -9.76 -16.74 -30.63
CA THR A 102 -9.74 -15.37 -31.14
C THR A 102 -10.43 -14.41 -30.19
N TYR A 103 -11.59 -14.80 -29.68
CA TYR A 103 -12.37 -14.02 -28.73
C TYR A 103 -11.69 -13.98 -27.33
N ALA A 104 -11.26 -15.13 -26.83
CA ALA A 104 -10.62 -15.25 -25.53
C ALA A 104 -9.32 -14.46 -25.40
N THR A 105 -8.53 -14.36 -26.47
CA THR A 105 -7.27 -13.61 -26.48
C THR A 105 -7.46 -12.15 -26.04
N LEU A 106 -8.55 -11.50 -26.44
CA LEU A 106 -8.85 -10.12 -26.08
C LEU A 106 -9.13 -9.99 -24.59
N TRP A 107 -9.96 -10.88 -24.03
CA TRP A 107 -10.30 -10.89 -22.61
C TRP A 107 -9.10 -11.22 -21.72
N ILE A 108 -8.31 -12.24 -22.11
CA ILE A 108 -7.11 -12.62 -21.38
C ILE A 108 -6.12 -11.45 -21.34
N ARG A 109 -5.85 -10.83 -22.49
CA ARG A 109 -4.94 -9.67 -22.57
C ARG A 109 -5.43 -8.51 -21.71
N GLN A 110 -6.71 -8.18 -21.79
CA GLN A 110 -7.32 -7.11 -21.01
C GLN A 110 -7.24 -7.39 -19.50
N ALA A 111 -7.49 -8.63 -19.08
CA ALA A 111 -7.42 -9.03 -17.68
C ALA A 111 -5.98 -8.92 -17.14
N ILE A 112 -4.98 -9.45 -17.88
CA ILE A 112 -3.58 -9.33 -17.52
C ILE A 112 -3.16 -7.86 -17.39
N GLN A 113 -3.49 -7.01 -18.38
CA GLN A 113 -3.16 -5.59 -18.33
C GLN A 113 -3.82 -4.87 -17.15
N ARG A 114 -5.04 -5.24 -16.81
CA ARG A 114 -5.76 -4.71 -15.65
C ARG A 114 -5.13 -5.19 -14.33
N GLY A 115 -4.77 -6.47 -14.23
CA GLY A 115 -4.06 -7.04 -13.09
C GLY A 115 -2.71 -6.36 -12.86
N MET A 116 -1.92 -6.18 -13.92
CA MET A 116 -0.66 -5.43 -13.87
C MET A 116 -0.85 -3.99 -13.36
N ALA A 117 -1.92 -3.31 -13.78
CA ALA A 117 -2.21 -1.94 -13.32
C ALA A 117 -2.67 -1.89 -11.85
N SER A 118 -3.31 -2.96 -11.36
CA SER A 118 -3.88 -3.02 -10.02
C SER A 118 -2.92 -3.57 -8.97
N ASN A 119 -2.12 -4.58 -9.34
CA ASN A 119 -1.33 -5.40 -8.41
C ASN A 119 0.17 -5.38 -8.72
N GLY A 120 0.59 -4.73 -9.84
CA GLY A 120 1.99 -4.71 -10.28
C GLY A 120 2.90 -3.73 -9.54
N ARG A 121 2.43 -3.12 -8.45
CA ARG A 121 3.22 -2.18 -7.64
C ARG A 121 2.91 -2.37 -6.17
N ALA A 122 3.92 -2.25 -5.30
CA ALA A 122 3.74 -2.29 -3.85
C ALA A 122 2.83 -1.14 -3.36
N ILE A 123 2.96 0.07 -3.93
CA ILE A 123 2.03 1.18 -3.70
C ILE A 123 1.08 1.25 -4.90
N ARG A 124 -0.19 0.88 -4.68
CA ARG A 124 -1.23 0.88 -5.70
C ARG A 124 -1.51 2.30 -6.22
N LEU A 125 -1.50 2.45 -7.54
CA LEU A 125 -1.92 3.67 -8.22
C LEU A 125 -3.33 3.51 -8.84
N PRO A 126 -4.16 4.57 -8.87
CA PRO A 126 -5.38 4.59 -9.66
C PRO A 126 -5.09 4.31 -11.14
N VAL A 127 -6.01 3.61 -11.84
CA VAL A 127 -5.80 3.15 -13.23
C VAL A 127 -5.53 4.32 -14.19
N ASN A 128 -6.20 5.45 -13.99
CA ASN A 128 -5.99 6.66 -14.80
C ASN A 128 -4.59 7.26 -14.61
N VAL A 129 -4.06 7.23 -13.38
CA VAL A 129 -2.69 7.70 -13.08
C VAL A 129 -1.67 6.75 -13.67
N ALA A 130 -1.85 5.43 -13.49
CA ALA A 130 -0.98 4.41 -14.07
C ALA A 130 -0.96 4.45 -15.61
N GLN A 131 -2.08 4.79 -16.26
CA GLN A 131 -2.12 4.97 -17.72
C GLN A 131 -1.32 6.19 -18.18
N ARG A 132 -1.46 7.34 -17.47
CA ARG A 132 -0.69 8.55 -17.75
C ARG A 132 0.81 8.32 -17.56
N GLU A 133 1.18 7.66 -16.46
CA GLU A 133 2.57 7.32 -16.18
C GLU A 133 3.19 6.45 -17.28
N ARG A 134 2.48 5.42 -17.75
CA ARG A 134 2.92 4.60 -18.90
C ARG A 134 3.10 5.43 -20.16
N LYS A 135 2.19 6.40 -20.42
CA LYS A 135 2.29 7.32 -21.57
C LYS A 135 3.55 8.18 -21.47
N VAL A 136 3.83 8.73 -20.28
CA VAL A 136 5.03 9.52 -19.98
C VAL A 136 6.30 8.68 -20.14
N ALA A 137 6.34 7.47 -19.57
CA ALA A 137 7.48 6.58 -19.67
C ALA A 137 7.75 6.11 -21.11
N ALA A 138 6.70 5.88 -21.91
CA ALA A 138 6.84 5.54 -23.33
C ALA A 138 7.36 6.71 -24.16
N ALA A 139 6.87 7.94 -23.90
CA ALA A 139 7.34 9.15 -24.55
C ALA A 139 8.81 9.44 -24.20
N ALA A 140 9.19 9.28 -22.93
CA ALA A 140 10.56 9.47 -22.47
C ALA A 140 11.54 8.51 -23.16
N ARG A 141 11.22 7.21 -23.20
CA ARG A 141 12.05 6.20 -23.88
C ARG A 141 12.21 6.46 -25.37
N ARG A 142 11.12 6.87 -26.05
CA ARG A 142 11.16 7.21 -27.47
C ARG A 142 12.06 8.41 -27.73
N LEU A 143 11.89 9.49 -26.96
CA LEU A 143 12.71 10.69 -27.10
C LEU A 143 14.18 10.44 -26.76
N GLU A 144 14.47 9.61 -25.76
CA GLU A 144 15.83 9.22 -25.41
C GLU A 144 16.52 8.47 -26.55
N ALA A 145 15.80 7.56 -27.22
CA ALA A 145 16.32 6.86 -28.41
C ALA A 145 16.54 7.80 -29.62
N GLU A 146 15.67 8.81 -29.80
CA GLU A 146 15.77 9.77 -30.90
C GLU A 146 16.87 10.83 -30.66
N LEU A 147 17.01 11.32 -29.43
CA LEU A 147 17.90 12.42 -29.04
C LEU A 147 19.30 11.95 -28.62
N GLY A 148 19.48 10.68 -28.25
CA GLY A 148 20.71 10.14 -27.66
C GLY A 148 21.07 10.73 -26.27
N ARG A 149 20.14 11.43 -25.61
CA ARG A 149 20.26 12.00 -24.27
C ARG A 149 18.96 11.90 -23.50
N GLN A 150 19.02 12.08 -22.20
CA GLN A 150 17.78 12.17 -21.39
C GLN A 150 16.93 13.38 -21.81
N PRO A 151 15.63 13.17 -22.11
CA PRO A 151 14.72 14.24 -22.47
C PRO A 151 14.34 15.08 -21.26
N SER A 152 14.16 16.39 -21.46
CA SER A 152 13.67 17.31 -20.43
C SER A 152 12.18 17.07 -20.13
N VAL A 153 11.70 17.56 -18.98
CA VAL A 153 10.28 17.50 -18.61
C VAL A 153 9.39 18.17 -19.65
N ALA A 154 9.85 19.30 -20.24
CA ALA A 154 9.11 20.02 -21.27
C ALA A 154 8.97 19.25 -22.58
N GLU A 155 10.04 18.58 -23.02
CA GLU A 155 10.02 17.72 -24.22
C GLU A 155 9.08 16.51 -24.03
N ILE A 156 9.13 15.88 -22.86
CA ILE A 156 8.23 14.78 -22.52
C ILE A 156 6.77 15.25 -22.45
N ALA A 157 6.51 16.40 -21.84
CA ALA A 157 5.18 17.00 -21.73
C ALA A 157 4.54 17.23 -23.09
N LEU A 158 5.31 17.78 -24.04
CA LEU A 158 4.88 17.99 -25.42
C LEU A 158 4.59 16.66 -26.13
N ALA A 159 5.49 15.68 -25.99
CA ALA A 159 5.36 14.38 -26.65
C ALA A 159 4.23 13.50 -26.05
N ALA A 160 3.97 13.65 -24.76
CA ALA A 160 2.91 12.93 -24.03
C ALA A 160 1.55 13.67 -24.06
N ASP A 161 1.50 14.91 -24.57
CA ASP A 161 0.31 15.77 -24.55
C ASP A 161 -0.27 15.87 -23.11
N LEU A 162 0.59 16.30 -22.17
CA LEU A 162 0.26 16.48 -20.76
C LEU A 162 0.92 17.77 -20.24
N PRO A 163 0.34 18.44 -19.23
CA PRO A 163 0.99 19.58 -18.57
C PRO A 163 2.33 19.20 -17.93
N ALA A 164 3.34 20.08 -18.02
CA ALA A 164 4.68 19.83 -17.47
C ALA A 164 4.66 19.54 -15.96
N ALA A 165 3.79 20.20 -15.19
CA ALA A 165 3.61 19.92 -13.77
C ALA A 165 3.17 18.47 -13.50
N GLN A 166 2.21 17.95 -14.27
CA GLN A 166 1.77 16.56 -14.14
C GLN A 166 2.86 15.56 -14.53
N VAL A 167 3.69 15.89 -15.54
CA VAL A 167 4.82 15.03 -15.91
C VAL A 167 5.86 14.97 -14.79
N ALA A 168 6.13 16.08 -14.12
CA ALA A 168 7.03 16.11 -12.97
C ALA A 168 6.51 15.24 -11.81
N GLU A 169 5.23 15.40 -11.43
CA GLU A 169 4.58 14.57 -10.41
C GLU A 169 4.62 13.07 -10.77
N LEU A 170 4.32 12.72 -12.03
CA LEU A 170 4.33 11.32 -12.48
C LEU A 170 5.75 10.72 -12.47
N ARG A 171 6.80 11.51 -12.73
CA ARG A 171 8.18 11.06 -12.62
C ARG A 171 8.58 10.79 -11.16
N ASP A 172 8.09 11.59 -10.22
CA ASP A 172 8.33 11.37 -8.79
C ASP A 172 7.63 10.12 -8.28
N LEU A 173 6.42 9.82 -8.79
CA LEU A 173 5.68 8.59 -8.49
C LEU A 173 6.32 7.32 -9.10
N ALA A 174 7.13 7.48 -10.15
CA ALA A 174 7.82 6.38 -10.82
C ALA A 174 9.10 5.94 -10.11
N ARG A 175 9.45 6.52 -8.94
CA ARG A 175 10.62 6.13 -8.15
C ARG A 175 10.54 4.66 -7.77
N SER A 176 11.65 3.95 -7.96
CA SER A 176 11.77 2.55 -7.54
C SER A 176 11.73 2.45 -6.03
N LEU A 177 10.97 1.50 -5.51
CA LEU A 177 11.00 1.11 -4.11
C LEU A 177 12.23 0.23 -3.87
N THR A 178 12.87 0.43 -2.74
CA THR A 178 14.00 -0.39 -2.30
C THR A 178 13.60 -1.13 -1.04
N SER A 179 14.00 -2.41 -0.92
CA SER A 179 13.74 -3.19 0.29
C SER A 179 14.59 -2.67 1.45
N LEU A 180 13.97 -2.55 2.63
CA LEU A 180 14.69 -2.25 3.86
C LEU A 180 15.60 -3.41 4.31
N ASP A 181 15.30 -4.63 3.88
CA ASP A 181 16.11 -5.82 4.16
C ASP A 181 17.28 -5.98 3.17
N GLN A 182 17.47 -5.02 2.26
CA GLN A 182 18.60 -5.04 1.34
C GLN A 182 19.89 -4.88 2.13
N VAL A 183 20.80 -5.84 1.99
CA VAL A 183 22.14 -5.78 2.57
C VAL A 183 22.95 -4.70 1.87
N VAL A 184 23.47 -3.74 2.64
CA VAL A 184 24.24 -2.59 2.14
C VAL A 184 25.74 -2.87 2.15
N SER A 185 26.21 -3.71 3.09
CA SER A 185 27.60 -4.11 3.22
C SER A 185 27.72 -5.63 3.24
N ALA A 186 28.54 -6.18 2.34
CA ALA A 186 28.81 -7.60 2.29
C ALA A 186 29.61 -8.11 3.51
N ASP A 187 30.34 -7.21 4.21
CA ASP A 187 31.21 -7.59 5.33
C ASP A 187 30.46 -7.66 6.67
N THR A 188 29.30 -6.99 6.81
CA THR A 188 28.64 -6.82 8.11
C THR A 188 27.19 -7.31 8.13
N ASP A 189 26.68 -7.86 7.03
CA ASP A 189 25.26 -8.24 6.84
C ASP A 189 24.25 -7.12 7.23
N THR A 190 24.74 -5.87 7.33
CA THR A 190 23.93 -4.71 7.73
C THR A 190 22.89 -4.41 6.68
N THR A 191 21.63 -4.33 7.09
CA THR A 191 20.51 -4.00 6.21
C THR A 191 20.29 -2.49 6.07
N LEU A 192 19.67 -2.06 4.96
CA LEU A 192 19.32 -0.65 4.77
C LEU A 192 18.42 -0.12 5.89
N GLY A 193 17.54 -0.98 6.43
CA GLY A 193 16.62 -0.63 7.53
C GLY A 193 17.36 -0.28 8.83
N GLU A 194 18.50 -0.96 9.11
CA GLU A 194 19.30 -0.69 10.31
C GLU A 194 20.06 0.65 10.25
N LEU A 195 20.26 1.19 9.05
CA LEU A 195 20.90 2.49 8.86
C LEU A 195 19.93 3.67 9.01
N LEU A 196 18.63 3.42 9.01
CA LEU A 196 17.65 4.47 9.15
C LEU A 196 17.48 4.85 10.63
N PRO A 197 17.64 6.14 10.98
CA PRO A 197 17.40 6.60 12.35
C PRO A 197 15.92 6.42 12.70
N SER A 198 15.66 6.01 13.95
CA SER A 198 14.30 5.97 14.49
C SER A 198 13.85 7.38 14.87
N ASP A 199 12.64 7.75 14.46
CA ASP A 199 11.99 9.00 14.90
C ASP A 199 11.40 8.88 16.32
N ALA A 200 11.54 7.72 16.97
CA ALA A 200 11.08 7.53 18.33
C ALA A 200 11.95 8.39 19.29
N PRO A 201 11.30 9.08 20.26
CA PRO A 201 12.04 9.86 21.25
C PRO A 201 12.99 8.94 22.05
N LEU A 202 14.14 9.44 22.37
CA LEU A 202 15.15 8.72 23.16
C LEU A 202 14.57 8.26 24.51
N VAL A 203 15.08 7.17 25.04
CA VAL A 203 14.56 6.57 26.29
C VAL A 203 14.67 7.57 27.46
N ASP A 204 15.75 8.33 27.53
CA ASP A 204 15.96 9.40 28.52
C ASP A 204 14.94 10.54 28.37
N GLU A 205 14.57 10.93 27.14
CA GLU A 205 13.50 11.90 26.90
C GLU A 205 12.12 11.38 27.32
N GLN A 206 11.84 10.09 27.09
CA GLN A 206 10.61 9.44 27.52
C GLN A 206 10.53 9.41 29.04
N VAL A 207 11.60 8.96 29.71
CA VAL A 207 11.68 8.95 31.17
C VAL A 207 11.57 10.36 31.74
N GLY A 208 12.31 11.33 31.15
CA GLY A 208 12.22 12.73 31.54
C GLY A 208 10.79 13.29 31.42
N SER A 209 10.06 12.93 30.36
CA SER A 209 8.67 13.36 30.19
C SER A 209 7.72 12.73 31.22
N LEU A 210 7.93 11.45 31.57
CA LEU A 210 7.17 10.76 32.62
C LEU A 210 7.41 11.39 33.99
N LEU A 211 8.66 11.64 34.34
CA LEU A 211 9.02 12.29 35.61
C LEU A 211 8.44 13.71 35.71
N ARG A 212 8.50 14.47 34.63
CA ARG A 212 7.87 15.82 34.57
C ARG A 212 6.37 15.74 34.82
N ARG A 213 5.68 14.80 34.15
CA ARG A 213 4.23 14.59 34.32
C ARG A 213 3.89 14.20 35.76
N GLU A 214 4.68 13.32 36.34
CA GLU A 214 4.49 12.88 37.74
C GLU A 214 4.70 14.02 38.74
N THR A 215 5.74 14.83 38.54
CA THR A 215 6.02 16.00 39.37
C THR A 215 4.90 17.02 39.30
N VAL A 216 4.42 17.34 38.09
CA VAL A 216 3.28 18.23 37.90
C VAL A 216 2.03 17.69 38.57
N ARG A 217 1.71 16.40 38.40
CA ARG A 217 0.56 15.77 39.09
C ARG A 217 0.68 15.85 40.58
N ARG A 218 1.85 15.54 41.15
CA ARG A 218 2.12 15.59 42.59
C ARG A 218 1.94 17.02 43.16
N SER A 219 2.48 18.02 42.43
CA SER A 219 2.32 19.41 42.80
C SER A 219 0.86 19.87 42.75
N VAL A 220 0.10 19.46 41.74
CA VAL A 220 -1.35 19.79 41.66
C VAL A 220 -2.15 19.05 42.73
N ASP A 221 -1.81 17.80 43.06
CA ASP A 221 -2.48 17.04 44.11
C ASP A 221 -2.24 17.64 45.50
N GLY A 222 -1.14 18.34 45.70
CA GLY A 222 -0.82 19.08 46.91
C GLY A 222 -1.61 20.37 47.11
N LEU A 223 -2.33 20.87 46.11
CA LEU A 223 -3.17 22.05 46.25
C LEU A 223 -4.41 21.79 47.10
N PRO A 224 -4.88 22.79 47.88
CA PRO A 224 -6.16 22.69 48.57
C PRO A 224 -7.35 22.69 47.58
N SER A 225 -8.43 21.97 47.92
CA SER A 225 -9.72 22.14 47.23
C SER A 225 -10.30 23.53 47.54
N PRO A 226 -10.94 24.24 46.59
CA PRO A 226 -11.29 23.82 45.21
C PRO A 226 -10.23 24.09 44.15
N GLY A 227 -9.06 24.65 44.51
CA GLY A 227 -8.01 25.00 43.53
C GLY A 227 -7.51 23.79 42.75
N ARG A 228 -7.26 22.68 43.44
CA ARG A 228 -6.84 21.41 42.82
C ARG A 228 -7.85 20.93 41.78
N ASP A 229 -9.13 20.93 42.12
CA ASP A 229 -10.17 20.39 41.24
C ASP A 229 -10.39 21.27 40.01
N VAL A 230 -10.29 22.60 40.19
CA VAL A 230 -10.33 23.57 39.08
C VAL A 230 -9.16 23.36 38.12
N ILE A 231 -7.92 23.19 38.60
CA ILE A 231 -6.74 22.95 37.77
C ILE A 231 -6.85 21.62 37.03
N LYS A 232 -7.24 20.53 37.73
CA LYS A 232 -7.43 19.21 37.09
C LYS A 232 -8.41 19.27 35.92
N LEU A 233 -9.58 19.87 36.12
CA LEU A 233 -10.62 19.97 35.12
C LEU A 233 -10.21 20.95 33.97
N ARG A 234 -9.53 22.05 34.32
CA ARG A 234 -9.12 23.05 33.35
C ARG A 234 -8.08 22.54 32.35
N PHE A 235 -7.11 21.79 32.84
CA PHE A 235 -5.99 21.28 32.03
C PHE A 235 -6.14 19.81 31.64
N GLY A 236 -7.24 19.14 32.03
CA GLY A 236 -7.49 17.77 31.69
C GLY A 236 -6.46 16.79 32.29
N LEU A 237 -6.03 17.01 33.53
CA LEU A 237 -5.00 16.21 34.20
C LEU A 237 -5.51 14.88 34.75
N GLU A 238 -6.79 14.58 34.63
CA GLU A 238 -7.39 13.26 34.93
C GLU A 238 -7.18 12.30 33.75
N ALA A 239 -7.22 11.00 34.02
CA ALA A 239 -6.76 9.94 33.09
C ALA A 239 -7.37 9.99 31.69
N ASP A 240 -8.62 10.50 31.53
CA ASP A 240 -9.31 10.65 30.23
C ASP A 240 -9.94 12.04 30.05
N GLY A 241 -9.45 13.05 30.80
CA GLY A 241 -10.03 14.38 30.86
C GLY A 241 -9.65 15.28 29.69
N ALA A 242 -10.62 15.72 28.91
CA ALA A 242 -10.41 16.83 27.99
C ALA A 242 -10.43 18.17 28.77
N PRO A 243 -9.60 19.17 28.39
CA PRO A 243 -9.61 20.50 29.01
C PRO A 243 -11.00 21.14 28.94
N LEU A 244 -11.51 21.59 30.08
CA LEU A 244 -12.85 22.18 30.17
C LEU A 244 -12.80 23.72 30.23
N PRO A 245 -13.75 24.41 29.59
CA PRO A 245 -13.88 25.87 29.73
C PRO A 245 -14.47 26.24 31.10
N HIS A 246 -14.14 27.42 31.62
CA HIS A 246 -14.56 27.91 32.94
C HIS A 246 -16.07 27.80 33.20
N ALA A 247 -16.91 27.99 32.19
CA ALA A 247 -18.37 27.86 32.32
C ALA A 247 -18.83 26.44 32.62
N GLN A 248 -18.13 25.43 32.10
CA GLN A 248 -18.44 24.03 32.34
C GLN A 248 -17.92 23.59 33.73
N ILE A 249 -16.71 24.03 34.08
CA ILE A 249 -16.13 23.80 35.44
C ILE A 249 -17.03 24.43 36.50
N GLY A 250 -17.51 25.65 36.26
CA GLY A 250 -18.45 26.31 37.19
C GLY A 250 -19.74 25.54 37.39
N ARG A 251 -20.28 24.89 36.35
CA ARG A 251 -21.47 24.02 36.47
C ARG A 251 -21.18 22.74 37.28
N GLN A 252 -20.00 22.13 37.09
CA GLN A 252 -19.62 20.92 37.83
C GLN A 252 -19.32 21.15 39.29
N LEU A 253 -18.69 22.28 39.63
CA LEU A 253 -18.30 22.62 40.98
C LEU A 253 -19.30 23.53 41.69
N ALA A 254 -20.44 23.86 41.07
CA ALA A 254 -21.45 24.80 41.58
C ALA A 254 -20.87 26.21 41.91
N LEU A 255 -19.94 26.70 41.07
CA LEU A 255 -19.27 27.99 41.21
C LEU A 255 -19.61 28.94 40.06
N ALA A 256 -19.62 30.23 40.32
CA ALA A 256 -19.73 31.22 39.24
C ALA A 256 -18.45 31.20 38.37
N PRO A 257 -18.55 31.43 37.03
CA PRO A 257 -17.36 31.43 36.13
C PRO A 257 -16.28 32.45 36.52
N ALA A 258 -16.67 33.56 37.18
CA ALA A 258 -15.74 34.56 37.69
C ALA A 258 -14.95 34.03 38.90
N GLN A 259 -15.63 33.27 39.79
CA GLN A 259 -14.97 32.61 40.92
C GLN A 259 -13.99 31.51 40.43
N VAL A 260 -14.37 30.73 39.46
CA VAL A 260 -13.48 29.70 38.87
C VAL A 260 -12.18 30.34 38.35
N ARG A 261 -12.26 31.50 37.63
CA ARG A 261 -11.07 32.26 37.20
C ARG A 261 -10.21 32.84 38.32
N ALA A 262 -10.85 33.25 39.44
CA ALA A 262 -10.12 33.72 40.60
C ALA A 262 -9.34 32.60 41.28
N ILE A 263 -10.01 31.45 41.49
CA ILE A 263 -9.43 30.23 42.05
C ILE A 263 -8.28 29.68 41.17
N GLU A 264 -8.47 29.65 39.83
CA GLU A 264 -7.43 29.26 38.90
C GLU A 264 -6.17 30.11 39.03
N ARG A 265 -6.33 31.46 39.06
CA ARG A 265 -5.19 32.39 39.23
C ARG A 265 -4.47 32.18 40.58
N GLU A 266 -5.20 31.99 41.65
CA GLU A 266 -4.62 31.76 42.97
C GLU A 266 -3.87 30.41 43.01
N ALA A 267 -4.47 29.33 42.46
CA ALA A 267 -3.85 28.01 42.37
C ALA A 267 -2.58 28.03 41.50
N LEU A 268 -2.61 28.74 40.38
CA LEU A 268 -1.42 28.88 39.50
C LEU A 268 -0.32 29.69 40.23
N ALA A 269 -0.67 30.74 40.99
CA ALA A 269 0.30 31.49 41.77
C ALA A 269 0.94 30.63 42.87
N GLN A 270 0.17 29.76 43.54
CA GLN A 270 0.68 28.80 44.53
C GLN A 270 1.62 27.79 43.84
N LEU A 271 1.25 27.26 42.68
CA LEU A 271 2.11 26.32 41.92
C LEU A 271 3.41 27.01 41.45
N ALA A 272 3.38 28.26 41.05
CA ALA A 272 4.57 29.01 40.64
C ALA A 272 5.60 29.22 41.77
N THR A 273 5.14 29.16 43.05
CA THR A 273 6.03 29.24 44.21
C THR A 273 6.54 27.88 44.67
N SER A 274 6.06 26.80 44.06
CA SER A 274 6.51 25.43 44.36
C SER A 274 7.94 25.23 43.84
N GLY A 275 8.86 24.85 44.73
CA GLY A 275 10.27 24.60 44.39
C GLY A 275 10.46 23.50 43.35
N ASP A 276 9.60 22.47 43.38
CA ASP A 276 9.64 21.32 42.45
C ASP A 276 9.33 21.74 41.00
N LEU A 277 8.37 22.68 40.84
CA LEU A 277 8.02 23.20 39.49
C LEU A 277 9.00 24.25 39.00
N ALA A 278 9.58 25.05 39.91
CA ALA A 278 10.65 26.00 39.53
C ALA A 278 11.88 25.26 38.99
N ALA A 279 12.29 24.17 39.64
CA ALA A 279 13.39 23.34 39.15
C ALA A 279 13.10 22.71 37.76
N LEU A 280 11.84 22.38 37.45
CA LEU A 280 11.46 21.88 36.13
C LEU A 280 11.48 22.99 35.06
N ALA A 281 11.13 24.23 35.41
CA ALA A 281 11.14 25.37 34.49
C ALA A 281 12.59 25.78 34.13
N ASP A 282 13.54 25.64 35.09
CA ASP A 282 14.96 25.94 34.83
C ASP A 282 15.66 24.84 34.01
N ALA A 283 15.09 23.61 33.99
CA ALA A 283 15.62 22.46 33.24
C ALA A 283 15.03 22.30 31.82
N ALA A 284 14.08 23.14 31.42
CA ALA A 284 13.39 23.09 30.12
C ALA A 284 13.95 24.08 29.13
#